data_4633fa1c084510fdedca802b5c46c3fb
#
_entry.id   4633fa1c084510fdedca802b5c46c3fb
#
_cell.length_a   1.000
_cell.length_b   1.000
_cell.length_c   1.000
_cell.angle_alpha   90.00
_cell.angle_beta   90.00
_cell.angle_gamma   90.00
#
_symmetry.space_group_name_H-M   'P 1'
#
loop_
_entity.id
_entity.type
_entity.pdbx_description
1 polymer ?
#
loop_
_entity_poly.entity_id
_entity_poly.type
_entity_poly.pdbx_seq_one_letter_code
_entity_poly.pdbx_strand_id
1 'polypeptide(L)'
;VQKLGAFESVLNGFLRKDNLDVYVTGSNSKFLSKDILTEFEGRGDEVHVLPLSFSEYYAFKQGDRSEAYDDYSVYGGLPAVVLMATEEQKTNYLISQMRNLYLRDIVNRYSVQDETVLAEVMDVIASGISTLTNPRKIASTMNTVHGTKICDATVDRYIGYAEEAFMLTRVKRYNVKGR
;
A
#
# COMPACT_ATOMS: atom_id res chain seq x y z
N VAL A 1 9.05 -12.30 -9.31
CA VAL A 1 10.51 -12.38 -9.15
C VAL A 1 10.88 -12.79 -7.72
N GLN A 2 10.23 -12.27 -6.67
CA GLN A 2 10.49 -12.53 -5.23
C GLN A 2 10.64 -14.02 -4.83
N LYS A 3 10.07 -14.93 -5.59
CA LYS A 3 10.11 -16.38 -5.31
C LYS A 3 11.25 -17.11 -6.02
N LEU A 4 12.06 -16.39 -6.78
CA LEU A 4 13.20 -16.96 -7.51
C LEU A 4 14.47 -16.72 -6.71
N GLY A 5 15.15 -17.81 -6.31
CA GLY A 5 16.45 -17.67 -5.66
C GLY A 5 17.51 -17.08 -6.61
N ALA A 6 18.36 -16.20 -6.09
CA ALA A 6 19.44 -15.55 -6.80
C ALA A 6 19.05 -14.78 -8.09
N PHE A 7 17.80 -14.24 -8.13
CA PHE A 7 17.32 -13.51 -9.29
C PHE A 7 18.14 -12.24 -9.57
N GLU A 8 18.72 -11.62 -8.54
CA GLU A 8 19.58 -10.44 -8.62
C GLU A 8 20.80 -10.72 -9.52
N SER A 9 21.43 -11.87 -9.33
CA SER A 9 22.59 -12.31 -10.12
C SER A 9 22.21 -12.50 -11.61
N VAL A 10 21.00 -13.02 -11.87
CA VAL A 10 20.48 -13.21 -13.24
C VAL A 10 20.22 -11.84 -13.90
N LEU A 11 19.57 -10.91 -13.16
CA LEU A 11 19.32 -9.56 -13.65
C LEU A 11 20.61 -8.81 -13.95
N ASN A 12 21.61 -8.89 -13.06
CA ASN A 12 22.93 -8.33 -13.28
C ASN A 12 23.61 -8.91 -14.53
N GLY A 13 23.36 -10.19 -14.83
CA GLY A 13 23.79 -10.82 -16.08
C GLY A 13 23.13 -10.21 -17.32
N PHE A 14 21.85 -9.87 -17.24
CA PHE A 14 21.11 -9.22 -18.32
C PHE A 14 21.53 -7.76 -18.53
N LEU A 15 21.80 -7.01 -17.46
CA LEU A 15 22.28 -5.61 -17.54
C LEU A 15 23.66 -5.45 -18.23
N ARG A 16 24.39 -6.54 -18.46
CA ARG A 16 25.66 -6.54 -19.21
C ARG A 16 25.50 -6.71 -20.72
N LYS A 17 24.25 -6.86 -21.18
CA LYS A 17 23.94 -7.07 -22.60
C LYS A 17 23.38 -5.77 -23.18
N ASP A 18 24.05 -5.23 -24.21
CA ASP A 18 23.72 -3.94 -24.83
C ASP A 18 22.37 -3.90 -25.57
N ASN A 19 21.74 -5.05 -25.80
CA ASN A 19 20.49 -5.17 -26.57
C ASN A 19 19.29 -5.58 -25.71
N LEU A 20 19.34 -5.37 -24.40
CA LEU A 20 18.26 -5.73 -23.48
C LEU A 20 17.87 -4.55 -22.58
N ASP A 21 16.58 -4.24 -22.57
CA ASP A 21 15.95 -3.42 -21.54
C ASP A 21 15.28 -4.33 -20.51
N VAL A 22 15.60 -4.14 -19.25
CA VAL A 22 15.11 -5.00 -18.16
C VAL A 22 14.16 -4.22 -17.28
N TYR A 23 12.90 -4.66 -17.22
CA TYR A 23 11.88 -4.11 -16.34
C TYR A 23 11.52 -5.13 -15.27
N VAL A 24 11.58 -4.71 -14.01
CA VAL A 24 11.24 -5.54 -12.85
C VAL A 24 10.11 -4.89 -12.09
N THR A 25 9.06 -5.65 -11.77
CA THR A 25 7.94 -5.16 -10.97
C THR A 25 7.87 -5.85 -9.61
N GLY A 26 7.48 -5.11 -8.61
CA GLY A 26 7.23 -5.61 -7.26
C GLY A 26 6.08 -4.83 -6.59
N SER A 27 5.34 -5.50 -5.72
CA SER A 27 4.21 -4.94 -4.97
C SER A 27 4.60 -4.46 -3.57
N ASN A 28 5.89 -4.28 -3.30
CA ASN A 28 6.36 -3.94 -1.96
C ASN A 28 7.68 -3.16 -2.01
N SER A 29 7.78 -2.12 -1.18
CA SER A 29 8.96 -1.27 -1.09
C SER A 29 10.23 -2.02 -0.65
N LYS A 30 10.06 -3.03 0.20
CA LYS A 30 11.19 -3.83 0.71
C LYS A 30 11.84 -4.67 -0.38
N PHE A 31 11.08 -5.00 -1.42
CA PHE A 31 11.58 -5.74 -2.57
C PHE A 31 12.49 -4.89 -3.47
N LEU A 32 12.24 -3.59 -3.50
CA LEU A 32 13.05 -2.59 -4.19
C LEU A 32 14.05 -1.91 -3.22
N SER A 33 14.00 -2.30 -1.90
CA SER A 33 14.82 -1.67 -0.88
C SER A 33 16.29 -2.07 -0.99
N LYS A 34 17.07 -1.27 -0.32
CA LYS A 34 18.53 -1.23 -0.15
C LYS A 34 19.39 -2.38 -0.71
N ASP A 35 18.93 -3.63 -0.59
CA ASP A 35 19.73 -4.78 -1.03
C ASP A 35 19.74 -4.89 -2.57
N ILE A 36 18.57 -4.69 -3.22
CA ILE A 36 18.49 -4.71 -4.70
C ILE A 36 19.06 -3.43 -5.30
N LEU A 37 18.73 -2.27 -4.73
CA LEU A 37 19.30 -1.00 -5.19
C LEU A 37 20.80 -0.95 -4.97
N THR A 38 21.32 -1.56 -3.90
CA THR A 38 22.77 -1.65 -3.64
C THR A 38 23.46 -2.59 -4.65
N GLU A 39 22.82 -3.70 -5.02
CA GLU A 39 23.33 -4.61 -6.05
C GLU A 39 23.27 -4.01 -7.46
N PHE A 40 22.29 -3.15 -7.72
CA PHE A 40 22.16 -2.47 -9.03
C PHE A 40 22.82 -1.09 -9.08
N GLU A 41 23.45 -0.62 -8.02
CA GLU A 41 24.18 0.65 -7.85
C GLU A 41 24.18 1.57 -9.08
N GLY A 42 23.13 2.44 -9.18
CA GLY A 42 23.05 3.43 -10.27
C GLY A 42 22.76 2.88 -11.67
N ARG A 43 22.33 1.61 -11.80
CA ARG A 43 22.02 0.96 -13.08
C ARG A 43 20.54 0.82 -13.37
N GLY A 44 19.68 1.50 -12.64
CA GLY A 44 18.25 1.46 -12.85
C GLY A 44 17.54 2.61 -12.17
N ASP A 45 16.37 2.95 -12.71
CA ASP A 45 15.48 3.94 -12.17
C ASP A 45 14.26 3.26 -11.51
N GLU A 46 13.81 3.82 -10.39
CA GLU A 46 12.61 3.36 -9.71
C GLU A 46 11.40 4.20 -10.15
N VAL A 47 10.36 3.53 -10.60
CA VAL A 47 9.09 4.17 -10.97
C VAL A 47 7.98 3.68 -10.06
N HIS A 48 7.44 4.57 -9.23
CA HIS A 48 6.26 4.31 -8.43
C HIS A 48 5.00 4.46 -9.27
N VAL A 49 4.30 3.35 -9.50
CA VAL A 49 2.99 3.35 -10.18
C VAL A 49 1.90 3.45 -9.11
N LEU A 50 1.30 4.63 -9.02
CA LEU A 50 0.19 4.92 -8.11
C LEU A 50 -1.17 4.63 -8.78
N PRO A 51 -2.25 4.46 -8.00
CA PRO A 51 -3.60 4.54 -8.54
C PRO A 51 -3.81 5.85 -9.29
N LEU A 52 -4.77 5.87 -10.23
CA LEU A 52 -5.09 7.09 -10.99
C LEU A 52 -5.39 8.26 -10.05
N SER A 53 -4.79 9.40 -10.31
CA SER A 53 -5.19 10.66 -9.70
C SER A 53 -6.61 11.05 -10.16
N PHE A 54 -7.28 11.95 -9.43
CA PHE A 54 -8.59 12.42 -9.86
C PHE A 54 -8.55 13.07 -11.27
N SER A 55 -7.47 13.73 -11.63
CA SER A 55 -7.30 14.32 -12.96
C SER A 55 -7.30 13.25 -14.06
N GLU A 56 -6.56 12.16 -13.86
CA GLU A 56 -6.49 11.03 -14.81
C GLU A 56 -7.82 10.26 -14.85
N TYR A 57 -8.42 10.03 -13.67
CA TYR A 57 -9.74 9.43 -13.57
C TYR A 57 -10.79 10.24 -14.35
N TYR A 58 -10.85 11.57 -14.13
CA TYR A 58 -11.81 12.44 -14.78
C TYR A 58 -11.56 12.56 -16.28
N ALA A 59 -10.31 12.57 -16.72
CA ALA A 59 -9.97 12.57 -18.15
C ALA A 59 -10.52 11.32 -18.87
N PHE A 60 -10.57 10.19 -18.18
CA PHE A 60 -11.14 8.95 -18.71
C PHE A 60 -12.67 8.92 -18.62
N LYS A 61 -13.25 9.22 -17.47
CA LYS A 61 -14.70 9.11 -17.20
C LYS A 61 -15.51 10.18 -17.95
N GLN A 62 -15.02 11.42 -17.94
CA GLN A 62 -15.75 12.58 -18.45
C GLN A 62 -17.10 12.81 -17.75
N GLY A 63 -17.97 13.66 -18.28
CA GLY A 63 -19.27 13.94 -17.71
C GLY A 63 -19.26 15.04 -16.65
N ASP A 64 -20.18 14.97 -15.68
CA ASP A 64 -20.23 15.96 -14.58
C ASP A 64 -19.06 15.77 -13.61
N ARG A 65 -18.37 16.87 -13.32
CA ARG A 65 -17.16 16.83 -12.49
C ARG A 65 -17.44 16.53 -11.02
N SER A 66 -18.58 16.99 -10.52
CA SER A 66 -18.97 16.78 -9.12
C SER A 66 -19.33 15.32 -8.88
N GLU A 67 -20.16 14.74 -9.76
CA GLU A 67 -20.51 13.31 -9.71
C GLU A 67 -19.28 12.43 -9.86
N ALA A 68 -18.37 12.78 -10.77
CA ALA A 68 -17.12 12.06 -10.96
C ALA A 68 -16.21 12.13 -9.72
N TYR A 69 -16.21 13.27 -9.00
CA TYR A 69 -15.45 13.43 -7.78
C TYR A 69 -16.06 12.63 -6.62
N ASP A 70 -17.37 12.59 -6.51
CA ASP A 70 -18.07 11.79 -5.51
C ASP A 70 -17.78 10.30 -5.69
N ASP A 71 -17.87 9.78 -6.92
CA ASP A 71 -17.52 8.38 -7.25
C ASP A 71 -16.03 8.10 -6.94
N TYR A 72 -15.14 8.99 -7.34
CA TYR A 72 -13.70 8.86 -7.05
C TYR A 72 -13.39 8.90 -5.54
N SER A 73 -14.07 9.73 -4.78
CA SER A 73 -13.85 9.86 -3.33
C SER A 73 -14.23 8.59 -2.57
N VAL A 74 -15.22 7.85 -3.07
CA VAL A 74 -15.71 6.60 -2.48
C VAL A 74 -14.88 5.39 -2.93
N TYR A 75 -14.60 5.28 -4.24
CA TYR A 75 -14.03 4.06 -4.82
C TYR A 75 -12.55 4.19 -5.21
N GLY A 76 -12.01 5.41 -5.22
CA GLY A 76 -10.61 5.67 -5.54
C GLY A 76 -10.27 5.49 -7.01
N GLY A 77 -8.96 5.48 -7.30
CA GLY A 77 -8.40 5.49 -8.66
C GLY A 77 -7.80 4.16 -9.11
N LEU A 78 -8.14 3.01 -8.52
CA LEU A 78 -7.65 1.73 -9.03
C LEU A 78 -8.22 1.46 -10.45
N PRO A 79 -7.39 1.26 -11.49
CA PRO A 79 -7.86 1.14 -12.87
C PRO A 79 -8.95 0.08 -13.07
N ALA A 80 -8.83 -1.07 -12.39
CA ALA A 80 -9.85 -2.11 -12.48
C ALA A 80 -11.20 -1.64 -11.93
N VAL A 81 -11.23 -0.86 -10.86
CA VAL A 81 -12.46 -0.31 -10.26
C VAL A 81 -13.10 0.73 -11.17
N VAL A 82 -12.29 1.55 -11.83
CA VAL A 82 -12.75 2.59 -12.75
C VAL A 82 -13.51 2.01 -13.95
N LEU A 83 -13.16 0.79 -14.36
CA LEU A 83 -13.80 0.08 -15.47
C LEU A 83 -15.07 -0.68 -15.07
N MET A 84 -15.39 -0.80 -13.78
CA MET A 84 -16.56 -1.51 -13.29
C MET A 84 -17.83 -0.66 -13.42
N ALA A 85 -18.92 -1.31 -13.82
CA ALA A 85 -20.17 -0.62 -14.14
C ALA A 85 -21.05 -0.37 -12.91
N THR A 86 -20.99 -1.24 -11.88
CA THR A 86 -21.89 -1.15 -10.73
C THR A 86 -21.13 -0.92 -9.42
N GLU A 87 -21.75 -0.24 -8.48
CA GLU A 87 -21.22 -0.01 -7.13
C GLU A 87 -20.92 -1.32 -6.40
N GLU A 88 -21.77 -2.32 -6.57
CA GLU A 88 -21.60 -3.64 -5.98
C GLU A 88 -20.29 -4.30 -6.49
N GLN A 89 -20.03 -4.25 -7.80
CA GLN A 89 -18.79 -4.77 -8.37
C GLN A 89 -17.58 -4.06 -7.82
N LYS A 90 -17.61 -2.72 -7.76
CA LYS A 90 -16.53 -1.90 -7.21
C LYS A 90 -16.24 -2.26 -5.75
N THR A 91 -17.29 -2.30 -4.92
CA THR A 91 -17.21 -2.60 -3.48
C THR A 91 -16.65 -4.00 -3.24
N ASN A 92 -17.22 -5.01 -3.91
CA ASN A 92 -16.78 -6.40 -3.77
C ASN A 92 -15.33 -6.59 -4.21
N TYR A 93 -14.93 -5.92 -5.29
CA TYR A 93 -13.55 -5.94 -5.75
C TYR A 93 -12.59 -5.32 -4.71
N LEU A 94 -12.90 -4.13 -4.19
CA LEU A 94 -12.08 -3.45 -3.19
C LEU A 94 -11.93 -4.26 -1.91
N ILE A 95 -13.03 -4.84 -1.40
CA ILE A 95 -12.99 -5.73 -0.23
C ILE A 95 -12.11 -6.96 -0.50
N SER A 96 -12.27 -7.56 -1.69
CA SER A 96 -11.45 -8.71 -2.08
C SER A 96 -9.96 -8.35 -2.18
N GLN A 97 -9.63 -7.20 -2.78
CA GLN A 97 -8.24 -6.72 -2.85
C GLN A 97 -7.67 -6.49 -1.45
N MET A 98 -8.41 -5.82 -0.58
CA MET A 98 -7.97 -5.55 0.79
C MET A 98 -7.65 -6.84 1.54
N ARG A 99 -8.58 -7.81 1.54
CA ARG A 99 -8.45 -9.05 2.30
C ARG A 99 -7.45 -10.03 1.68
N ASN A 100 -7.59 -10.31 0.39
CA ASN A 100 -6.87 -11.41 -0.26
C ASN A 100 -5.49 -11.00 -0.78
N LEU A 101 -5.32 -9.74 -1.17
CA LEU A 101 -4.04 -9.29 -1.72
C LEU A 101 -3.18 -8.64 -0.62
N TYR A 102 -3.69 -7.61 0.03
CA TYR A 102 -2.89 -6.83 0.97
C TYR A 102 -2.71 -7.54 2.31
N LEU A 103 -3.78 -7.83 3.03
CA LEU A 103 -3.67 -8.43 4.36
C LEU A 103 -2.97 -9.78 4.31
N ARG A 104 -3.35 -10.64 3.37
CA ARG A 104 -2.71 -11.96 3.21
C ARG A 104 -1.24 -11.88 2.81
N ASP A 105 -0.86 -10.90 1.98
CA ASP A 105 0.55 -10.69 1.62
C ASP A 105 1.37 -10.23 2.83
N ILE A 106 0.83 -9.32 3.64
CA ILE A 106 1.46 -8.87 4.89
C ILE A 106 1.60 -10.03 5.88
N VAL A 107 0.52 -10.79 6.11
CA VAL A 107 0.52 -11.94 7.02
C VAL A 107 1.57 -12.96 6.62
N ASN A 108 1.60 -13.36 5.36
CA ASN A 108 2.55 -14.36 4.87
C ASN A 108 4.00 -13.86 4.92
N ARG A 109 4.23 -12.59 4.63
CA ARG A 109 5.57 -12.00 4.55
C ARG A 109 6.21 -11.80 5.91
N TYR A 110 5.43 -11.31 6.86
CA TYR A 110 5.92 -10.97 8.20
C TYR A 110 5.56 -12.00 9.26
N SER A 111 4.96 -13.14 8.85
CA SER A 111 4.52 -14.20 9.74
C SER A 111 3.66 -13.67 10.89
N VAL A 112 2.70 -12.80 10.56
CA VAL A 112 1.79 -12.21 11.54
C VAL A 112 0.97 -13.31 12.19
N GLN A 113 1.03 -13.39 13.53
CA GLN A 113 0.38 -14.45 14.29
C GLN A 113 -1.13 -14.30 14.37
N ASP A 114 -1.61 -13.04 14.41
CA ASP A 114 -3.02 -12.72 14.57
C ASP A 114 -3.48 -11.82 13.41
N GLU A 115 -4.06 -12.47 12.41
CA GLU A 115 -4.60 -11.80 11.22
C GLU A 115 -5.81 -10.92 11.57
N THR A 116 -6.60 -11.33 12.56
CA THR A 116 -7.79 -10.58 12.99
C THR A 116 -7.38 -9.25 13.59
N VAL A 117 -6.41 -9.27 14.49
CA VAL A 117 -5.89 -8.05 15.11
C VAL A 117 -5.23 -7.12 14.09
N LEU A 118 -4.53 -7.66 13.09
CA LEU A 118 -4.00 -6.86 11.99
C LEU A 118 -5.14 -6.17 11.21
N ALA A 119 -6.18 -6.91 10.86
CA ALA A 119 -7.33 -6.35 10.12
C ALA A 119 -8.04 -5.26 10.92
N GLU A 120 -8.31 -5.49 12.21
CA GLU A 120 -8.93 -4.50 13.10
C GLU A 120 -8.08 -3.23 13.25
N VAL A 121 -6.74 -3.36 13.35
CA VAL A 121 -5.84 -2.20 13.36
C VAL A 121 -5.95 -1.41 12.06
N MET A 122 -6.04 -2.09 10.90
CA MET A 122 -6.24 -1.41 9.61
C MET A 122 -7.59 -0.70 9.53
N ASP A 123 -8.66 -1.29 10.06
CA ASP A 123 -10.00 -0.68 10.11
C ASP A 123 -10.00 0.59 10.98
N VAL A 124 -9.33 0.55 12.14
CA VAL A 124 -9.17 1.74 13.01
C VAL A 124 -8.38 2.83 12.29
N ILE A 125 -7.32 2.48 11.56
CA ILE A 125 -6.53 3.45 10.78
C ILE A 125 -7.38 4.03 9.65
N ALA A 126 -8.12 3.19 8.91
CA ALA A 126 -8.98 3.63 7.82
C ALA A 126 -10.09 4.58 8.30
N SER A 127 -10.68 4.33 9.48
CA SER A 127 -11.68 5.23 10.08
C SER A 127 -11.13 6.59 10.47
N GLY A 128 -9.82 6.69 10.70
CA GLY A 128 -9.11 7.91 11.08
C GLY A 128 -8.22 8.47 9.98
N ILE A 129 -8.47 8.16 8.71
CA ILE A 129 -7.62 8.60 7.59
C ILE A 129 -7.52 10.14 7.56
N SER A 130 -6.35 10.66 7.23
CA SER A 130 -6.04 12.11 7.25
C SER A 130 -6.12 12.79 8.63
N THR A 131 -6.27 12.04 9.72
CA THR A 131 -6.21 12.58 11.08
C THR A 131 -4.83 12.34 11.73
N LEU A 132 -4.61 12.96 12.90
CA LEU A 132 -3.40 12.72 13.68
C LEU A 132 -3.39 11.29 14.21
N THR A 133 -2.50 10.48 13.68
CA THR A 133 -2.34 9.08 14.04
C THR A 133 -1.27 8.91 15.13
N ASN A 134 -1.61 8.16 16.16
CA ASN A 134 -0.69 7.83 17.26
C ASN A 134 -0.86 6.34 17.60
N PRO A 135 0.18 5.50 17.44
CA PRO A 135 0.12 4.06 17.73
C PRO A 135 -0.39 3.76 19.14
N ARG A 136 -0.02 4.57 20.13
CA ARG A 136 -0.48 4.41 21.52
C ARG A 136 -1.98 4.64 21.66
N LYS A 137 -2.54 5.64 20.94
CA LYS A 137 -3.97 5.90 20.95
C LYS A 137 -4.73 4.78 20.27
N ILE A 138 -4.23 4.26 19.15
CA ILE A 138 -4.82 3.11 18.45
C ILE A 138 -4.81 1.89 19.37
N ALA A 139 -3.67 1.56 19.99
CA ALA A 139 -3.56 0.44 20.92
C ALA A 139 -4.56 0.58 22.10
N SER A 140 -4.71 1.79 22.66
CA SER A 140 -5.70 2.06 23.69
C SER A 140 -7.14 1.84 23.20
N THR A 141 -7.48 2.30 22.01
CA THR A 141 -8.81 2.07 21.41
C THR A 141 -9.07 0.59 21.20
N MET A 142 -8.11 -0.15 20.62
CA MET A 142 -8.21 -1.60 20.42
C MET A 142 -8.46 -2.34 21.72
N ASN A 143 -7.67 -2.01 22.77
CA ASN A 143 -7.78 -2.66 24.06
C ASN A 143 -9.11 -2.36 24.78
N THR A 144 -9.68 -1.15 24.59
CA THR A 144 -10.91 -0.72 25.28
C THR A 144 -12.16 -1.14 24.53
N VAL A 145 -12.15 -1.02 23.20
CA VAL A 145 -13.36 -1.24 22.37
C VAL A 145 -13.44 -2.68 21.90
N HIS A 146 -12.32 -3.25 21.47
CA HIS A 146 -12.27 -4.62 20.91
C HIS A 146 -11.83 -5.67 21.93
N GLY A 147 -11.41 -5.26 23.13
CA GLY A 147 -10.90 -6.18 24.15
C GLY A 147 -9.57 -6.86 23.80
N THR A 148 -8.88 -6.33 22.80
CA THR A 148 -7.64 -6.89 22.26
C THR A 148 -6.45 -6.48 23.15
N LYS A 149 -5.56 -7.40 23.47
CA LYS A 149 -4.35 -7.08 24.23
C LYS A 149 -3.20 -6.77 23.27
N ILE A 150 -3.14 -5.54 22.78
CA ILE A 150 -2.09 -5.08 21.86
C ILE A 150 -1.30 -3.91 22.45
N CYS A 151 0.02 -3.87 22.23
CA CYS A 151 0.85 -2.74 22.62
C CYS A 151 1.10 -1.79 21.43
N ASP A 152 1.50 -0.57 21.75
CA ASP A 152 1.80 0.49 20.77
C ASP A 152 2.93 0.11 19.80
N ALA A 153 3.94 -0.61 20.27
CA ALA A 153 5.01 -1.11 19.42
C ALA A 153 4.52 -2.11 18.35
N THR A 154 3.50 -2.93 18.67
CA THR A 154 2.91 -3.85 17.69
C THR A 154 2.06 -3.09 16.67
N VAL A 155 1.30 -2.08 17.12
CA VAL A 155 0.55 -1.21 16.22
C VAL A 155 1.48 -0.47 15.26
N ASP A 156 2.57 0.12 15.76
CA ASP A 156 3.54 0.84 14.93
C ASP A 156 4.21 -0.09 13.91
N ARG A 157 4.51 -1.32 14.30
CA ARG A 157 5.01 -2.36 13.40
C ARG A 157 4.01 -2.74 12.31
N TYR A 158 2.72 -2.88 12.63
CA TYR A 158 1.68 -3.15 11.64
C TYR A 158 1.47 -2.00 10.66
N ILE A 159 1.55 -0.75 11.17
CA ILE A 159 1.58 0.43 10.30
C ILE A 159 2.77 0.36 9.33
N GLY A 160 3.96 0.02 9.82
CA GLY A 160 5.15 -0.14 8.99
C GLY A 160 4.99 -1.21 7.91
N TYR A 161 4.35 -2.34 8.22
CA TYR A 161 4.05 -3.38 7.23
C TYR A 161 3.09 -2.91 6.13
N ALA A 162 2.09 -2.11 6.52
CA ALA A 162 1.14 -1.52 5.57
C ALA A 162 1.80 -0.43 4.69
N GLU A 163 2.74 0.35 5.24
CA GLU A 163 3.56 1.29 4.47
C GLU A 163 4.45 0.55 3.46
N GLU A 164 5.12 -0.51 3.87
CA GLU A 164 5.95 -1.33 2.98
C GLU A 164 5.13 -2.03 1.89
N ALA A 165 3.85 -2.34 2.14
CA ALA A 165 2.91 -2.89 1.17
C ALA A 165 2.23 -1.83 0.30
N PHE A 166 2.59 -0.56 0.40
CA PHE A 166 1.98 0.58 -0.29
C PHE A 166 0.47 0.74 -0.05
N MET A 167 -0.05 0.19 1.06
CA MET A 167 -1.45 0.35 1.45
C MET A 167 -1.73 1.74 2.02
N LEU A 168 -0.77 2.32 2.72
CA LEU A 168 -0.87 3.64 3.32
C LEU A 168 0.46 4.38 3.25
N THR A 169 0.39 5.69 3.39
CA THR A 169 1.58 6.55 3.46
C THR A 169 1.50 7.40 4.73
N ARG A 170 2.54 7.34 5.55
CA ARG A 170 2.66 8.19 6.74
C ARG A 170 3.15 9.57 6.33
N VAL A 171 2.29 10.57 6.51
CA VAL A 171 2.62 11.97 6.23
C VAL A 171 3.00 12.67 7.52
N LYS A 172 4.18 13.29 7.54
CA LYS A 172 4.61 14.10 8.69
C LYS A 172 3.78 15.38 8.75
N ARG A 173 3.34 15.73 9.98
CA ARG A 173 2.69 17.02 10.19
C ARG A 173 3.65 18.15 9.84
N TYR A 174 3.24 19.03 8.94
CA TYR A 174 3.93 20.26 8.72
C TYR A 174 3.64 21.24 9.87
N ASN A 175 4.67 21.63 10.63
CA ASN A 175 4.54 22.56 11.72
C ASN A 175 5.40 23.80 11.45
N VAL A 176 4.75 24.91 11.11
CA VAL A 176 5.40 26.21 10.83
C VAL A 176 6.15 26.75 12.07
N LYS A 177 5.77 26.33 13.27
CA LYS A 177 6.36 26.83 14.54
C LYS A 177 7.52 26.00 15.09
N GLY A 178 8.02 25.01 14.35
CA GLY A 178 9.28 24.31 14.67
C GLY A 178 9.34 23.63 16.05
N ARG A 179 8.25 22.96 16.48
CA ARG A 179 8.25 22.08 17.66
C ARG A 179 8.01 20.63 17.30
#